data_9d6decf05c3e544b6b95d56c5eadf65c
#
_entry.id   9d6decf05c3e544b6b95d56c5eadf65c
#
_cell.length_a   1.000
_cell.length_b   1.000
_cell.length_c   1.000
_cell.angle_alpha   90.00
_cell.angle_beta   90.00
_cell.angle_gamma   90.00
#
_symmetry.space_group_name_H-M   'P 1'
#
loop_
_entity.id
_entity.type
_entity.pdbx_description
1 polymer ?
#
loop_
_entity_poly.entity_id
_entity_poly.type
_entity_poly.pdbx_seq_one_letter_code
_entity_poly.pdbx_strand_id
1 'polypeptide(L)'
;MRQGTINNYIKLSKNFGGVRKCYEGKPSIAVGGFMCDPALMPTYPNAMAAGTLVYADESARTIVPIYTFKVKSVDTNKKTVTVEKFETGTIAKVGMKLIVVGNDLSDAATNVATVSAIDSSAEDVDVLSVDAVTGISEDAVLAEAGSDNKIKAVPNGLTYCDNAIDPDAYAIDIDYIWNCMEKPVLERRMPPLTASLKKALRDNECYFRFSNRK
;
A
#
# COMPACT_ATOMS: atom_id res chain seq x y z
N MET A 1 -7.18 -31.60 -4.79
CA MET A 1 -7.57 -30.22 -4.43
C MET A 1 -6.85 -29.28 -5.38
N ARG A 2 -7.53 -28.65 -6.33
CA ARG A 2 -6.92 -27.63 -7.18
C ARG A 2 -6.62 -26.45 -6.25
N GLN A 3 -5.37 -26.13 -6.06
CA GLN A 3 -4.99 -24.81 -5.55
C GLN A 3 -5.57 -23.79 -6.51
N GLY A 4 -6.73 -23.24 -6.17
CA GLY A 4 -7.23 -22.07 -6.85
C GLY A 4 -6.20 -20.99 -6.62
N THR A 5 -5.48 -20.64 -7.65
CA THR A 5 -4.62 -19.48 -7.62
C THR A 5 -5.48 -18.29 -7.23
N ILE A 6 -5.14 -17.60 -6.16
CA ILE A 6 -5.76 -16.35 -5.69
C ILE A 6 -6.04 -15.39 -6.85
N ASN A 7 -5.25 -15.46 -7.91
CA ASN A 7 -5.43 -14.73 -9.17
C ASN A 7 -6.79 -14.91 -9.86
N ASN A 8 -7.55 -15.94 -9.56
CA ASN A 8 -8.89 -16.12 -10.14
C ASN A 8 -9.92 -15.13 -9.57
N TYR A 9 -9.62 -14.48 -8.46
CA TYR A 9 -10.51 -13.54 -7.78
C TYR A 9 -10.12 -12.08 -8.02
N ILE A 10 -8.92 -11.82 -8.52
CA ILE A 10 -8.48 -10.46 -8.83
C ILE A 10 -8.94 -10.08 -10.21
N LYS A 11 -9.96 -9.24 -10.30
CA LYS A 11 -10.38 -8.62 -11.54
C LYS A 11 -9.43 -7.46 -11.84
N LEU A 12 -8.30 -7.74 -12.46
CA LEU A 12 -7.37 -6.69 -12.89
C LEU A 12 -8.03 -5.87 -14.00
N SER A 13 -8.02 -4.56 -13.87
CA SER A 13 -8.52 -3.62 -14.88
C SER A 13 -7.68 -3.66 -16.17
N LYS A 14 -6.46 -4.16 -16.09
CA LYS A 14 -5.52 -4.31 -17.22
C LYS A 14 -5.05 -5.75 -17.34
N ASN A 15 -4.98 -6.25 -18.58
CA ASN A 15 -4.48 -7.60 -18.85
C ASN A 15 -2.97 -7.67 -18.64
N PHE A 16 -2.56 -8.27 -17.53
CA PHE A 16 -1.18 -8.67 -17.30
C PHE A 16 -1.01 -10.15 -17.62
N GLY A 17 0.06 -10.44 -18.34
CA GLY A 17 0.48 -11.83 -18.54
C GLY A 17 1.11 -12.40 -17.27
N GLY A 18 0.34 -13.11 -16.46
CA GLY A 18 0.81 -13.80 -15.27
C GLY A 18 0.72 -12.99 -13.96
N VAL A 19 1.41 -13.44 -12.92
CA VAL A 19 1.45 -12.79 -11.61
C VAL A 19 2.26 -11.51 -11.69
N ARG A 20 1.65 -10.39 -11.31
CA ARG A 20 2.32 -9.11 -11.26
C ARG A 20 3.37 -9.09 -10.15
N LYS A 21 4.57 -8.61 -10.48
CA LYS A 21 5.69 -8.45 -9.56
C LYS A 21 6.28 -7.06 -9.70
N CYS A 22 6.65 -6.44 -8.59
CA CYS A 22 7.32 -5.14 -8.60
C CYS A 22 8.85 -5.26 -8.75
N TYR A 23 9.42 -6.44 -8.71
CA TYR A 23 10.87 -6.70 -8.78
C TYR A 23 11.24 -7.55 -10.00
N GLU A 24 12.49 -7.48 -10.46
CA GLU A 24 13.01 -8.22 -11.64
C GLU A 24 13.95 -9.37 -11.29
N GLY A 25 14.49 -9.40 -10.08
CA GLY A 25 15.43 -10.46 -9.62
C GLY A 25 14.79 -11.49 -8.71
N LYS A 26 15.63 -12.18 -7.98
CA LYS A 26 15.22 -13.03 -6.87
C LYS A 26 15.34 -12.23 -5.58
N PRO A 27 14.24 -11.78 -4.98
CA PRO A 27 14.29 -11.11 -3.69
C PRO A 27 14.53 -12.13 -2.57
N SER A 28 15.06 -11.65 -1.45
CA SER A 28 15.02 -12.40 -0.19
C SER A 28 13.63 -12.30 0.40
N ILE A 29 12.97 -13.43 0.55
CA ILE A 29 11.61 -13.56 1.05
C ILE A 29 11.68 -14.03 2.48
N ALA A 30 10.93 -13.41 3.38
CA ALA A 30 10.67 -13.95 4.70
C ALA A 30 9.62 -15.06 4.57
N VAL A 31 10.10 -16.29 4.74
CA VAL A 31 9.28 -17.49 4.60
C VAL A 31 8.69 -17.88 5.95
N GLY A 32 7.52 -18.43 5.94
CA GLY A 32 6.90 -19.06 7.11
C GLY A 32 5.68 -18.33 7.65
N GLY A 33 4.99 -17.66 6.80
CA GLY A 33 3.66 -17.13 7.01
C GLY A 33 3.56 -16.02 8.06
N PHE A 34 3.13 -14.88 7.62
CA PHE A 34 2.80 -13.76 8.50
C PHE A 34 1.29 -13.51 8.39
N MET A 35 0.60 -13.66 9.48
CA MET A 35 -0.85 -13.47 9.51
C MET A 35 -1.21 -12.00 9.45
N CYS A 36 -2.04 -11.63 8.47
CA CYS A 36 -2.65 -10.31 8.37
C CYS A 36 -4.11 -10.39 8.85
N ASP A 37 -4.54 -9.40 9.61
CA ASP A 37 -5.95 -9.23 9.94
C ASP A 37 -6.73 -8.91 8.66
N PRO A 38 -7.76 -9.69 8.30
CA PRO A 38 -8.62 -9.41 7.15
C PRO A 38 -9.22 -8.01 7.14
N ALA A 39 -9.48 -7.42 8.31
CA ALA A 39 -9.98 -6.06 8.42
C ALA A 39 -9.01 -5.00 7.86
N LEU A 40 -7.72 -5.32 7.78
CA LEU A 40 -6.70 -4.44 7.21
C LEU A 40 -6.57 -4.56 5.69
N MET A 41 -7.11 -5.62 5.10
CA MET A 41 -7.03 -5.87 3.66
C MET A 41 -8.04 -5.01 2.87
N PRO A 42 -7.76 -4.69 1.59
CA PRO A 42 -8.74 -4.03 0.71
C PRO A 42 -10.04 -4.83 0.64
N THR A 43 -11.16 -4.14 0.45
CA THR A 43 -12.46 -4.80 0.30
C THR A 43 -12.51 -5.59 -1.01
N TYR A 44 -12.89 -6.86 -0.95
CA TYR A 44 -13.09 -7.69 -2.13
C TYR A 44 -14.00 -6.98 -3.17
N PRO A 45 -13.72 -7.03 -4.47
CA PRO A 45 -12.70 -7.84 -5.17
C PRO A 45 -11.32 -7.16 -5.33
N ASN A 46 -11.07 -6.05 -4.64
CA ASN A 46 -9.79 -5.37 -4.71
C ASN A 46 -8.71 -6.18 -3.95
N ALA A 47 -7.45 -5.90 -4.27
CA ALA A 47 -6.33 -6.60 -3.67
C ALA A 47 -5.25 -5.65 -3.18
N MET A 48 -4.50 -6.08 -2.19
CA MET A 48 -3.25 -5.42 -1.79
C MET A 48 -2.18 -5.70 -2.84
N ALA A 49 -1.58 -4.65 -3.36
CA ALA A 49 -0.62 -4.75 -4.45
C ALA A 49 0.73 -5.31 -3.99
N ALA A 50 1.44 -6.02 -4.90
CA ALA A 50 2.85 -6.32 -4.72
C ALA A 50 3.66 -5.03 -4.53
N GLY A 51 4.57 -5.02 -3.56
CA GLY A 51 5.35 -3.84 -3.20
C GLY A 51 4.63 -2.87 -2.25
N THR A 52 3.46 -3.23 -1.70
CA THR A 52 2.87 -2.48 -0.59
C THR A 52 3.81 -2.53 0.61
N LEU A 53 4.01 -1.39 1.26
CA LEU A 53 4.78 -1.31 2.50
C LEU A 53 4.13 -2.15 3.58
N VAL A 54 4.94 -2.84 4.36
CA VAL A 54 4.47 -3.63 5.49
C VAL A 54 5.37 -3.45 6.71
N TYR A 55 4.76 -3.60 7.87
CA TYR A 55 5.46 -3.85 9.11
C TYR A 55 5.19 -5.30 9.52
N ALA A 56 6.23 -6.12 9.53
CA ALA A 56 6.18 -7.51 9.95
C ALA A 56 6.81 -7.65 11.34
N ASP A 57 6.07 -8.27 12.26
CA ASP A 57 6.55 -8.63 13.59
C ASP A 57 6.97 -10.11 13.57
N GLU A 58 8.27 -10.34 13.62
CA GLU A 58 8.83 -11.70 13.61
C GLU A 58 8.48 -12.51 14.86
N SER A 59 8.26 -11.85 15.99
CA SER A 59 7.94 -12.52 17.25
C SER A 59 6.49 -12.95 17.29
N ALA A 60 5.57 -12.07 16.87
CA ALA A 60 4.14 -12.35 16.84
C ALA A 60 3.70 -13.08 15.56
N ARG A 61 4.55 -13.12 14.52
CA ARG A 61 4.25 -13.63 13.18
C ARG A 61 3.04 -12.94 12.57
N THR A 62 2.95 -11.64 12.77
CA THR A 62 1.89 -10.79 12.23
C THR A 62 2.45 -9.76 11.27
N ILE A 63 1.60 -9.33 10.34
CA ILE A 63 1.97 -8.32 9.34
C ILE A 63 0.88 -7.27 9.22
N VAL A 64 1.29 -6.01 9.18
CA VAL A 64 0.41 -4.85 9.06
C VAL A 64 0.75 -4.11 7.76
N PRO A 65 -0.18 -4.02 6.80
CA PRO A 65 0.02 -3.23 5.60
C PRO A 65 -0.06 -1.73 5.91
N ILE A 66 0.75 -0.95 5.18
CA ILE A 66 0.80 0.50 5.24
C ILE A 66 0.48 1.02 3.84
N TYR A 67 -0.74 1.49 3.65
CA TYR A 67 -1.20 1.95 2.35
C TYR A 67 -0.71 3.36 2.04
N THR A 68 -0.29 3.55 0.80
CA THR A 68 0.14 4.85 0.28
C THR A 68 -0.63 5.19 -0.98
N PHE A 69 -0.89 6.49 -1.17
CA PHE A 69 -1.71 7.01 -2.26
C PHE A 69 -0.99 8.20 -2.91
N LYS A 70 -1.01 8.27 -4.22
CA LYS A 70 -0.54 9.45 -4.93
C LYS A 70 -1.71 10.37 -5.23
N VAL A 71 -1.60 11.62 -4.80
CA VAL A 71 -2.60 12.64 -5.04
C VAL A 71 -2.50 13.12 -6.48
N LYS A 72 -3.60 13.09 -7.21
CA LYS A 72 -3.73 13.61 -8.56
C LYS A 72 -4.31 15.03 -8.59
N SER A 73 -5.28 15.30 -7.74
CA SER A 73 -5.86 16.63 -7.58
C SER A 73 -6.57 16.79 -6.23
N VAL A 74 -6.77 18.03 -5.80
CA VAL A 74 -7.46 18.37 -4.56
C VAL A 74 -8.50 19.41 -4.84
N ASP A 75 -9.75 19.21 -4.41
CA ASP A 75 -10.82 20.20 -4.44
C ASP A 75 -11.13 20.64 -3.01
N THR A 76 -10.68 21.84 -2.66
CA THR A 76 -10.85 22.41 -1.32
C THR A 76 -12.30 22.78 -1.01
N ASN A 77 -13.10 23.14 -2.03
CA ASN A 77 -14.49 23.53 -1.84
C ASN A 77 -15.36 22.30 -1.53
N LYS A 78 -15.12 21.21 -2.23
CA LYS A 78 -15.85 19.95 -2.04
C LYS A 78 -15.23 19.06 -0.95
N LYS A 79 -14.08 19.43 -0.44
CA LYS A 79 -13.27 18.60 0.48
C LYS A 79 -13.01 17.20 -0.09
N THR A 80 -12.59 17.13 -1.34
CA THR A 80 -12.27 15.88 -2.00
C THR A 80 -10.82 15.82 -2.44
N VAL A 81 -10.23 14.64 -2.30
CA VAL A 81 -8.88 14.32 -2.77
C VAL A 81 -8.99 13.20 -3.80
N THR A 82 -8.58 13.48 -5.02
CA THR A 82 -8.52 12.48 -6.08
C THR A 82 -7.15 11.82 -6.02
N VAL A 83 -7.13 10.51 -5.86
CA VAL A 83 -5.91 9.70 -5.81
C VAL A 83 -5.82 8.76 -7.00
N GLU A 84 -4.60 8.44 -7.42
CA GLU A 84 -4.38 7.43 -8.45
C GLU A 84 -4.84 6.06 -7.94
N LYS A 85 -5.70 5.40 -8.70
CA LYS A 85 -6.12 4.03 -8.43
C LYS A 85 -5.04 3.08 -8.93
N PHE A 86 -4.59 2.21 -8.05
CA PHE A 86 -3.64 1.19 -8.44
C PHE A 86 -4.33 0.06 -9.21
N GLU A 87 -3.56 -0.71 -9.97
CA GLU A 87 -4.08 -1.77 -10.86
C GLU A 87 -4.86 -2.88 -10.12
N THR A 88 -4.62 -3.03 -8.83
CA THR A 88 -5.32 -3.98 -7.96
C THR A 88 -6.65 -3.44 -7.41
N GLY A 89 -7.05 -2.25 -7.83
CA GLY A 89 -8.31 -1.62 -7.46
C GLY A 89 -8.21 -0.67 -6.28
N THR A 90 -9.35 -0.35 -5.69
CA THR A 90 -9.48 0.60 -4.59
C THR A 90 -8.97 0.00 -3.29
N ILE A 91 -7.97 0.65 -2.69
CA ILE A 91 -7.39 0.24 -1.41
C ILE A 91 -7.83 1.13 -0.24
N ALA A 92 -8.42 2.29 -0.53
CA ALA A 92 -8.94 3.18 0.51
C ALA A 92 -10.17 2.59 1.20
N LYS A 93 -10.36 2.96 2.46
CA LYS A 93 -11.52 2.57 3.26
C LYS A 93 -12.14 3.78 3.96
N VAL A 94 -13.44 3.77 4.13
CA VAL A 94 -14.14 4.78 4.95
C VAL A 94 -13.64 4.65 6.39
N GLY A 95 -13.36 5.79 7.02
CA GLY A 95 -12.75 5.87 8.34
C GLY A 95 -11.21 5.82 8.35
N MET A 96 -10.57 5.54 7.21
CA MET A 96 -9.10 5.58 7.10
C MET A 96 -8.60 7.00 7.31
N LYS A 97 -7.59 7.15 8.16
CA LYS A 97 -6.88 8.40 8.37
C LYS A 97 -5.71 8.49 7.43
N LEU A 98 -5.56 9.61 6.75
CA LEU A 98 -4.50 9.86 5.78
C LEU A 98 -3.68 11.07 6.22
N ILE A 99 -2.37 10.98 6.08
CA ILE A 99 -1.41 12.05 6.32
C ILE A 99 -0.51 12.24 5.11
N VAL A 100 -0.06 13.45 4.87
CA VAL A 100 1.00 13.70 3.89
C VAL A 100 2.30 13.17 4.48
N VAL A 101 2.99 12.33 3.71
CA VAL A 101 4.26 11.74 4.14
C VAL A 101 5.34 12.84 4.20
N GLY A 102 5.76 13.17 5.39
CA GLY A 102 6.82 14.13 5.66
C GLY A 102 8.23 13.56 5.48
N ASN A 103 9.23 14.39 5.80
CA ASN A 103 10.63 13.98 5.78
C ASN A 103 11.00 13.09 6.98
N ASP A 104 10.35 13.28 8.10
CA ASP A 104 10.48 12.46 9.30
C ASP A 104 9.18 11.71 9.56
N LEU A 105 9.27 10.39 9.68
CA LEU A 105 8.12 9.53 9.93
C LEU A 105 7.79 9.39 11.42
N SER A 106 8.68 9.86 12.31
CA SER A 106 8.46 9.85 13.76
C SER A 106 7.57 10.98 14.24
N ASP A 107 7.44 12.04 13.43
CA ASP A 107 6.64 13.20 13.77
C ASP A 107 5.15 12.96 13.55
N ALA A 108 4.33 13.39 14.51
CA ALA A 108 2.89 13.39 14.33
C ALA A 108 2.49 14.48 13.31
N ALA A 109 1.68 14.10 12.35
CA ALA A 109 1.17 15.06 11.37
C ALA A 109 0.21 16.05 12.04
N THR A 110 0.37 17.33 11.72
CA THR A 110 -0.55 18.39 12.19
C THR A 110 -1.89 18.35 11.45
N ASN A 111 -1.86 17.86 10.21
CA ASN A 111 -3.04 17.76 9.34
C ASN A 111 -3.32 16.28 9.04
N VAL A 112 -4.47 15.81 9.44
CA VAL A 112 -4.95 14.46 9.19
C VAL A 112 -6.26 14.56 8.43
N ALA A 113 -6.39 13.81 7.35
CA ALA A 113 -7.60 13.72 6.56
C ALA A 113 -8.28 12.37 6.84
N THR A 114 -9.51 12.40 7.33
CA THR A 114 -10.30 11.18 7.56
C THR A 114 -11.24 10.94 6.38
N VAL A 115 -11.17 9.78 5.77
CA VAL A 115 -12.01 9.40 4.63
C VAL A 115 -13.45 9.18 5.10
N SER A 116 -14.40 9.95 4.59
CA SER A 116 -15.82 9.83 4.90
C SER A 116 -16.62 9.09 3.83
N ALA A 117 -16.21 9.20 2.56
CA ALA A 117 -16.82 8.48 1.44
C ALA A 117 -15.78 8.26 0.33
N ILE A 118 -16.05 7.27 -0.52
CA ILE A 118 -15.18 6.91 -1.64
C ILE A 118 -16.04 6.74 -2.88
N ASP A 119 -15.70 7.46 -3.95
CA ASP A 119 -16.22 7.21 -5.29
C ASP A 119 -15.14 6.54 -6.12
N SER A 120 -15.33 5.27 -6.43
CA SER A 120 -14.42 4.42 -7.21
C SER A 120 -14.97 4.09 -8.59
N SER A 121 -15.93 4.86 -9.10
CA SER A 121 -16.57 4.61 -10.40
C SER A 121 -15.62 4.81 -11.59
N ALA A 122 -14.63 5.68 -11.44
CA ALA A 122 -13.62 5.91 -12.47
C ALA A 122 -12.58 4.76 -12.50
N GLU A 123 -12.04 4.47 -13.69
CA GLU A 123 -11.10 3.36 -13.89
C GLU A 123 -9.72 3.63 -13.26
N ASP A 124 -9.22 4.86 -13.43
CA ASP A 124 -7.82 5.21 -13.08
C ASP A 124 -7.68 6.02 -11.79
N VAL A 125 -8.78 6.40 -11.14
CA VAL A 125 -8.76 7.25 -9.94
C VAL A 125 -9.84 6.86 -8.95
N ASP A 126 -9.57 7.10 -7.69
CA ASP A 126 -10.56 7.14 -6.62
C ASP A 126 -10.73 8.57 -6.12
N VAL A 127 -11.98 9.01 -5.92
CA VAL A 127 -12.27 10.29 -5.31
C VAL A 127 -12.65 10.07 -3.85
N LEU A 128 -11.81 10.55 -2.95
CA LEU A 128 -11.97 10.42 -1.52
C LEU A 128 -12.61 11.70 -0.97
N SER A 129 -13.79 11.61 -0.38
CA SER A 129 -14.35 12.69 0.43
C SER A 129 -13.71 12.64 1.80
N VAL A 130 -13.17 13.76 2.27
CA VAL A 130 -12.43 13.85 3.52
C VAL A 130 -12.94 15.00 4.39
N ASP A 131 -12.68 14.93 5.69
CA ASP A 131 -13.04 15.98 6.64
C ASP A 131 -12.19 17.25 6.47
N ALA A 132 -10.92 17.10 6.11
CA ALA A 132 -9.96 18.19 5.90
C ALA A 132 -9.02 17.90 4.73
N VAL A 133 -8.69 18.93 3.97
CA VAL A 133 -7.73 18.88 2.84
C VAL A 133 -6.50 19.75 3.08
N THR A 134 -6.38 20.35 4.27
CA THR A 134 -5.29 21.26 4.61
C THR A 134 -3.93 20.55 4.51
N GLY A 135 -2.99 21.16 3.81
CA GLY A 135 -1.64 20.62 3.64
C GLY A 135 -1.51 19.54 2.58
N ILE A 136 -2.61 19.11 1.95
CA ILE A 136 -2.58 18.15 0.83
C ILE A 136 -2.43 18.95 -0.47
N SER A 137 -1.45 18.58 -1.28
CA SER A 137 -1.20 19.17 -2.60
C SER A 137 -1.19 18.11 -3.69
N GLU A 138 -1.33 18.55 -4.93
CA GLU A 138 -1.11 17.70 -6.10
C GLU A 138 0.29 17.08 -6.08
N ASP A 139 0.41 15.86 -6.56
CA ASP A 139 1.60 15.00 -6.54
C ASP A 139 2.11 14.59 -5.14
N ALA A 140 1.47 15.04 -4.06
CA ALA A 140 1.81 14.55 -2.71
C ALA A 140 1.55 13.05 -2.59
N VAL A 141 2.33 12.41 -1.73
CA VAL A 141 2.07 11.02 -1.31
C VAL A 141 1.43 11.04 0.06
N LEU A 142 0.24 10.48 0.14
CA LEU A 142 -0.44 10.24 1.41
C LEU A 142 -0.11 8.83 1.91
N ALA A 143 -0.06 8.67 3.23
CA ALA A 143 0.04 7.37 3.87
C ALA A 143 -1.05 7.19 4.92
N GLU A 144 -1.42 5.94 5.16
CA GLU A 144 -2.33 5.60 6.24
C GLU A 144 -1.69 5.93 7.60
N ALA A 145 -2.45 6.65 8.43
CA ALA A 145 -2.03 7.05 9.76
C ALA A 145 -2.59 6.13 10.84
N GLY A 146 -1.83 5.99 11.92
CA GLY A 146 -2.26 5.39 13.16
C GLY A 146 -3.14 6.32 14.01
N SER A 147 -3.49 5.85 15.18
CA SER A 147 -4.29 6.63 16.15
C SER A 147 -3.57 7.86 16.70
N ASP A 148 -2.24 7.84 16.69
CA ASP A 148 -1.35 8.90 17.16
C ASP A 148 -1.03 9.97 16.09
N ASN A 149 -1.72 9.93 14.94
CA ASN A 149 -1.51 10.79 13.79
C ASN A 149 -0.11 10.70 13.15
N LYS A 150 0.63 9.64 13.45
CA LYS A 150 1.85 9.27 12.74
C LYS A 150 1.53 8.27 11.65
N ILE A 151 2.51 7.93 10.83
CA ILE A 151 2.37 6.78 9.94
C ILE A 151 1.98 5.54 10.75
N LYS A 152 1.07 4.73 10.25
CA LYS A 152 0.47 3.58 10.95
C LYS A 152 1.50 2.63 11.58
N ALA A 153 2.60 2.41 10.89
CA ALA A 153 3.77 1.70 11.39
C ALA A 153 5.00 2.10 10.57
N VAL A 154 6.19 1.94 11.13
CA VAL A 154 7.45 2.16 10.38
C VAL A 154 7.72 0.91 9.54
N PRO A 155 7.82 1.01 8.20
CA PRO A 155 7.90 -0.15 7.35
C PRO A 155 9.24 -0.89 7.49
N ASN A 156 9.19 -2.23 7.48
CA ASN A 156 10.34 -3.11 7.46
C ASN A 156 10.27 -4.18 6.36
N GLY A 157 9.47 -3.96 5.32
CA GLY A 157 9.38 -4.84 4.18
C GLY A 157 8.41 -4.35 3.11
N LEU A 158 8.36 -5.11 2.01
CA LEU A 158 7.42 -4.93 0.91
C LEU A 158 6.71 -6.26 0.65
N THR A 159 5.43 -6.24 0.34
CA THR A 159 4.71 -7.47 -0.05
C THR A 159 5.32 -8.13 -1.28
N TYR A 160 5.42 -9.45 -1.24
CA TYR A 160 6.02 -10.24 -2.31
C TYR A 160 5.17 -10.28 -3.58
N CYS A 161 3.86 -10.41 -3.44
CA CYS A 161 2.91 -10.51 -4.55
C CYS A 161 1.62 -9.76 -4.25
N ASP A 162 0.72 -9.72 -5.23
CA ASP A 162 -0.64 -9.22 -5.01
C ASP A 162 -1.40 -10.20 -4.11
N ASN A 163 -2.06 -9.67 -3.08
CA ASN A 163 -2.82 -10.45 -2.12
C ASN A 163 -4.28 -9.97 -2.11
N ALA A 164 -5.20 -10.88 -2.41
CA ALA A 164 -6.63 -10.65 -2.28
C ALA A 164 -7.18 -11.39 -1.08
N ILE A 165 -8.20 -10.81 -0.45
CA ILE A 165 -8.93 -11.49 0.60
C ILE A 165 -9.98 -12.41 -0.05
N ASP A 166 -10.05 -13.65 0.43
CA ASP A 166 -11.26 -14.44 0.29
C ASP A 166 -12.29 -13.88 1.28
N PRO A 167 -13.52 -13.54 0.86
CA PRO A 167 -14.54 -13.00 1.76
C PRO A 167 -14.82 -13.87 2.99
N ASP A 168 -14.58 -15.18 2.87
CA ASP A 168 -14.80 -16.16 3.93
C ASP A 168 -13.51 -16.46 4.73
N ALA A 169 -12.39 -15.79 4.43
CA ALA A 169 -11.13 -16.04 5.10
C ALA A 169 -11.13 -15.49 6.54
N TYR A 170 -10.67 -16.31 7.46
CA TYR A 170 -10.47 -15.90 8.85
C TYR A 170 -9.14 -15.15 9.06
N ALA A 171 -8.13 -15.50 8.31
CA ALA A 171 -6.82 -14.88 8.31
C ALA A 171 -6.19 -15.00 6.91
N ILE A 172 -5.27 -14.10 6.59
CA ILE A 172 -4.51 -14.11 5.35
C ILE A 172 -3.05 -14.26 5.68
N ASP A 173 -2.41 -15.21 5.02
CA ASP A 173 -0.97 -15.39 5.04
C ASP A 173 -0.32 -14.52 3.97
N ILE A 174 0.61 -13.67 4.36
CA ILE A 174 1.30 -12.73 3.49
C ILE A 174 2.81 -12.94 3.59
N ASP A 175 3.41 -13.20 2.45
CA ASP A 175 4.86 -13.17 2.31
C ASP A 175 5.34 -11.74 2.05
N TYR A 176 6.47 -11.37 2.64
CA TYR A 176 7.12 -10.10 2.37
C TYR A 176 8.59 -10.29 1.96
N ILE A 177 9.11 -9.29 1.28
CA ILE A 177 10.51 -9.21 0.88
C ILE A 177 11.21 -8.12 1.69
N TRP A 178 12.44 -8.39 2.09
CA TRP A 178 13.28 -7.45 2.84
C TRP A 178 14.57 -7.09 2.12
N ASN A 179 14.93 -7.81 1.05
CA ASN A 179 16.10 -7.51 0.26
C ASN A 179 15.89 -7.81 -1.22
N CYS A 180 16.27 -6.86 -2.10
CA CYS A 180 16.32 -7.05 -3.54
C CYS A 180 17.36 -6.08 -4.13
N MET A 181 18.64 -6.41 -3.98
CA MET A 181 19.77 -5.58 -4.44
C MET A 181 20.32 -6.03 -5.79
N GLU A 182 20.21 -7.31 -6.12
CA GLU A 182 20.76 -7.86 -7.36
C GLU A 182 20.13 -7.23 -8.60
N LYS A 183 18.80 -7.12 -8.61
CA LYS A 183 18.04 -6.44 -9.66
C LYS A 183 17.03 -5.47 -9.07
N PRO A 184 16.63 -4.45 -9.86
CA PRO A 184 15.82 -3.38 -9.30
C PRO A 184 14.39 -3.80 -8.94
N VAL A 185 13.86 -3.11 -7.92
CA VAL A 185 12.44 -2.97 -7.68
C VAL A 185 11.93 -1.80 -8.52
N LEU A 186 10.89 -2.03 -9.32
CA LEU A 186 10.34 -1.06 -10.26
C LEU A 186 9.24 -0.24 -9.59
N GLU A 187 9.53 1.00 -9.28
CA GLU A 187 8.61 1.91 -8.56
C GLU A 187 7.28 2.10 -9.28
N ARG A 188 7.27 2.09 -10.61
CA ARG A 188 6.03 2.18 -11.41
C ARG A 188 5.08 1.00 -11.27
N ARG A 189 5.55 -0.11 -10.69
CA ARG A 189 4.77 -1.35 -10.50
C ARG A 189 4.33 -1.57 -9.06
N MET A 190 4.47 -0.57 -8.23
CA MET A 190 4.17 -0.64 -6.80
C MET A 190 3.49 0.64 -6.33
N PRO A 191 2.83 0.63 -5.17
CA PRO A 191 2.29 1.84 -4.57
C PRO A 191 3.37 2.93 -4.39
N PRO A 192 2.98 4.22 -4.38
CA PRO A 192 3.94 5.32 -4.38
C PRO A 192 4.79 5.36 -3.13
N LEU A 193 6.09 5.63 -3.28
CA LEU A 193 7.05 5.77 -2.18
C LEU A 193 7.72 7.14 -2.18
N THR A 194 7.88 7.72 -1.00
CA THR A 194 8.73 8.91 -0.79
C THR A 194 10.16 8.53 -0.43
N ALA A 195 11.05 9.52 -0.46
CA ALA A 195 12.43 9.31 -0.01
C ALA A 195 12.52 8.93 1.47
N SER A 196 11.63 9.48 2.32
CA SER A 196 11.56 9.15 3.75
C SER A 196 11.12 7.71 4.00
N LEU A 197 10.15 7.20 3.24
CA LEU A 197 9.73 5.78 3.31
C LEU A 197 10.84 4.83 2.87
N LYS A 198 11.57 5.18 1.80
CA LYS A 198 12.75 4.41 1.35
C LYS A 198 13.88 4.44 2.38
N LYS A 199 14.06 5.60 3.05
CA LYS A 199 15.02 5.72 4.15
C LYS A 199 14.61 4.84 5.32
N ALA A 200 13.35 4.84 5.74
CA ALA A 200 12.84 4.02 6.83
C ALA A 200 13.05 2.51 6.57
N LEU A 201 12.80 2.05 5.34
CA LEU A 201 13.12 0.66 4.97
C LEU A 201 14.61 0.35 5.17
N ARG A 202 15.49 1.24 4.75
CA ARG A 202 16.96 1.05 4.91
C ARG A 202 17.38 1.08 6.38
N ASP A 203 16.81 1.98 7.17
CA ASP A 203 17.09 2.10 8.61
C ASP A 203 16.61 0.84 9.37
N ASN A 204 15.63 0.11 8.82
CA ASN A 204 15.16 -1.19 9.31
C ASN A 204 15.81 -2.38 8.57
N GLU A 205 17.04 -2.23 8.09
CA GLU A 205 17.85 -3.28 7.45
C GLU A 205 17.22 -3.89 6.20
N CYS A 206 16.30 -3.18 5.55
CA CYS A 206 15.71 -3.59 4.30
C CYS A 206 16.43 -2.94 3.11
N TYR A 207 17.03 -3.75 2.26
CA TYR A 207 17.91 -3.27 1.20
C TYR A 207 17.27 -3.49 -0.17
N PHE A 208 16.80 -2.39 -0.78
CA PHE A 208 16.17 -2.39 -2.09
C PHE A 208 16.88 -1.44 -3.05
N ARG A 209 17.10 -1.90 -4.27
CA ARG A 209 17.52 -1.06 -5.38
C ARG A 209 16.30 -0.58 -6.14
N PHE A 210 15.77 0.59 -5.80
CA PHE A 210 14.62 1.18 -6.50
C PHE A 210 15.02 1.76 -7.86
N SER A 211 14.13 1.65 -8.84
CA SER A 211 14.32 2.18 -10.17
C SER A 211 13.01 2.61 -10.82
N ASN A 212 13.04 3.77 -11.44
CA ASN A 212 11.95 4.30 -12.28
C ASN A 212 12.17 4.02 -13.78
N ARG A 213 12.97 3.02 -14.12
CA ARG A 213 13.23 2.64 -15.50
C ARG A 213 11.92 2.44 -16.27
N LYS A 214 11.80 3.12 -17.43
CA LYS A 214 10.68 3.00 -18.38
C LYS A 214 10.78 1.72 -19.18
#